data_a51723abdbcbdbddc8acd93ebc840e1e
#
_entry.id   a51723abdbcbdbddc8acd93ebc840e1e
#
_cell.length_a   1.000
_cell.length_b   1.000
_cell.length_c   1.000
_cell.angle_alpha   90.00
_cell.angle_beta   90.00
_cell.angle_gamma   90.00
#
_symmetry.space_group_name_H-M   'P 1'
#
loop_
_entity.id
_entity.type
_entity.pdbx_description
1 polymer ?
#
loop_
_entity_poly.entity_id
_entity_poly.type
_entity_poly.pdbx_seq_one_letter_code
_entity_poly.pdbx_strand_id
1 'polypeptide(L)'
;IKGAWQRYQQKSLNREVLCSYGYGDGGGGPTKQMLETQRRLAYGIPGCPATKQSTALSFFEKLEQDLQGKPVPIWSGKLYLEYHRGTYTSMARNKRDNRRGEFALANAETQSVLANHLWGEVYPKAQLQELWEVLLRNQFHDILPGSSIWEVYEDSAAEYATLLGTTRILENRLLQTLADKVGGRIVWNPNGQTMDGFVTLDNADGLTQVQKTADGHYLAWAEAVPAKGYGLLPDCAPKCGTVQISPERVETPFAEICLNNRGQI
;
A
#
# COMPACT_ATOMS: atom_id res chain seq x y z
N ILE A 1 19.27 -31.72 -4.93
CA ILE A 1 20.35 -31.60 -3.92
C ILE A 1 21.67 -31.24 -4.60
N LYS A 2 22.24 -32.09 -5.48
CA LYS A 2 23.50 -31.79 -6.18
C LYS A 2 23.45 -30.45 -6.92
N GLY A 3 22.38 -30.17 -7.69
CA GLY A 3 22.21 -28.92 -8.42
C GLY A 3 22.07 -27.70 -7.52
N ALA A 4 21.39 -27.83 -6.37
CA ALA A 4 21.30 -26.73 -5.40
C ALA A 4 22.69 -26.36 -4.85
N TRP A 5 23.48 -27.39 -4.50
CA TRP A 5 24.87 -27.18 -4.06
C TRP A 5 25.76 -26.58 -5.16
N GLN A 6 25.62 -27.05 -6.39
CA GLN A 6 26.41 -26.54 -7.53
C GLN A 6 26.11 -25.04 -7.80
N ARG A 7 24.85 -24.63 -7.73
CA ARG A 7 24.45 -23.22 -7.92
C ARG A 7 24.77 -22.31 -6.76
N TYR A 8 24.96 -22.85 -5.54
CA TYR A 8 25.28 -22.04 -4.38
C TYR A 8 26.64 -21.35 -4.55
N GLN A 9 26.66 -20.02 -4.46
CA GLN A 9 27.84 -19.19 -4.75
C GLN A 9 28.70 -18.91 -3.51
N GLN A 10 28.15 -18.86 -2.33
CA GLN A 10 28.81 -18.39 -1.10
C GLN A 10 29.53 -19.51 -0.32
N LYS A 11 30.14 -20.48 -1.03
CA LYS A 11 30.79 -21.67 -0.43
C LYS A 11 31.99 -21.35 0.45
N SER A 12 32.60 -20.17 0.28
CA SER A 12 33.69 -19.68 1.13
C SER A 12 33.20 -19.20 2.48
N LEU A 13 31.96 -18.76 2.59
CA LEU A 13 31.36 -18.26 3.81
C LEU A 13 30.64 -19.35 4.59
N ASN A 14 29.89 -20.20 3.91
CA ASN A 14 29.10 -21.27 4.50
C ASN A 14 29.13 -22.51 3.62
N ARG A 15 29.15 -23.69 4.25
CA ARG A 15 29.19 -25.00 3.57
C ARG A 15 27.87 -25.76 3.62
N GLU A 16 26.80 -25.12 3.98
CA GLU A 16 25.47 -25.69 4.02
C GLU A 16 24.52 -24.90 3.12
N VAL A 17 23.50 -25.55 2.60
CA VAL A 17 22.43 -24.92 1.79
C VAL A 17 21.10 -25.48 2.21
N LEU A 18 20.14 -24.59 2.46
CA LEU A 18 18.75 -24.97 2.70
C LEU A 18 18.11 -25.43 1.38
N CYS A 19 17.52 -26.62 1.39
CA CYS A 19 16.82 -27.18 0.24
C CYS A 19 15.42 -27.63 0.65
N SER A 20 14.42 -26.89 0.28
CA SER A 20 13.02 -27.30 0.43
C SER A 20 12.69 -28.44 -0.53
N TYR A 21 11.93 -29.44 -0.09
CA TYR A 21 11.49 -30.53 -0.92
C TYR A 21 10.08 -30.99 -0.53
N GLY A 22 9.40 -31.58 -1.50
CA GLY A 22 8.00 -31.98 -1.41
C GLY A 22 7.20 -31.42 -2.58
N TYR A 23 5.94 -31.83 -2.68
CA TYR A 23 5.00 -31.23 -3.63
C TYR A 23 4.42 -29.96 -2.99
N GLY A 24 4.60 -28.82 -3.68
CA GLY A 24 4.00 -27.53 -3.35
C GLY A 24 2.67 -27.31 -4.09
N ASP A 25 2.16 -26.07 -4.02
CA ASP A 25 0.98 -25.58 -4.76
C ASP A 25 -0.32 -26.40 -4.55
N GLY A 26 -0.49 -26.96 -3.40
CA GLY A 26 -1.68 -27.78 -3.08
C GLY A 26 -1.57 -28.48 -1.74
N GLY A 27 -0.55 -28.15 -0.94
CA GLY A 27 -0.37 -28.67 0.40
C GLY A 27 0.04 -30.15 0.44
N GLY A 28 0.60 -30.69 -0.67
CA GLY A 28 0.96 -32.09 -0.77
C GLY A 28 2.14 -32.52 0.08
N GLY A 29 3.13 -31.65 0.26
CA GLY A 29 4.35 -31.92 1.03
C GLY A 29 5.18 -33.09 0.49
N PRO A 30 6.12 -33.66 1.30
CA PRO A 30 6.97 -34.76 0.90
C PRO A 30 6.21 -36.13 0.89
N THR A 31 6.48 -36.91 -0.14
CA THR A 31 5.96 -38.29 -0.22
C THR A 31 6.83 -39.26 0.58
N LYS A 32 6.28 -40.46 0.86
CA LYS A 32 7.04 -41.56 1.48
C LYS A 32 8.33 -41.86 0.72
N GLN A 33 8.28 -41.84 -0.62
CA GLN A 33 9.46 -42.09 -1.47
C GLN A 33 10.51 -40.97 -1.30
N MET A 34 10.09 -39.71 -1.25
CA MET A 34 11.01 -38.57 -1.02
C MET A 34 11.70 -38.67 0.33
N LEU A 35 10.97 -39.03 1.39
CA LEU A 35 11.51 -39.23 2.73
C LEU A 35 12.51 -40.38 2.78
N GLU A 36 12.20 -41.53 2.13
CA GLU A 36 13.11 -42.67 2.03
C GLU A 36 14.37 -42.33 1.22
N THR A 37 14.21 -41.56 0.15
CA THR A 37 15.34 -41.06 -0.63
C THR A 37 16.23 -40.15 0.20
N GLN A 38 15.64 -39.21 0.94
CA GLN A 38 16.38 -38.34 1.84
C GLN A 38 17.12 -39.13 2.92
N ARG A 39 16.50 -40.13 3.52
CA ARG A 39 17.11 -41.00 4.52
C ARG A 39 18.37 -41.71 3.99
N ARG A 40 18.32 -42.19 2.73
CA ARG A 40 19.48 -42.78 2.08
C ARG A 40 20.57 -41.77 1.76
N LEU A 41 20.20 -40.59 1.30
CA LEU A 41 21.13 -39.49 1.00
C LEU A 41 21.84 -38.95 2.27
N ALA A 42 21.29 -39.19 3.47
CA ALA A 42 21.94 -38.82 4.74
C ALA A 42 23.26 -39.57 4.96
N TYR A 43 23.40 -40.79 4.43
CA TYR A 43 24.67 -41.56 4.50
C TYR A 43 25.75 -41.05 3.54
N GLY A 44 25.38 -40.14 2.60
CA GLY A 44 26.28 -39.61 1.60
C GLY A 44 26.36 -40.46 0.35
N ILE A 45 26.55 -39.82 -0.80
CA ILE A 45 26.83 -40.44 -2.10
C ILE A 45 28.03 -39.71 -2.68
N PRO A 46 29.00 -40.40 -3.30
CA PRO A 46 30.13 -39.76 -3.93
C PRO A 46 29.75 -38.65 -4.89
N GLY A 47 30.32 -37.45 -4.72
CA GLY A 47 30.05 -36.29 -5.54
C GLY A 47 28.71 -35.56 -5.22
N CYS A 48 28.05 -35.91 -4.12
CA CYS A 48 26.83 -35.25 -3.65
C CYS A 48 26.98 -34.86 -2.17
N PRO A 49 26.50 -33.68 -1.74
CA PRO A 49 26.50 -33.32 -0.33
C PRO A 49 25.66 -34.30 0.50
N ALA A 50 26.11 -34.60 1.71
CA ALA A 50 25.28 -35.28 2.70
C ALA A 50 24.08 -34.42 3.07
N THR A 51 22.96 -35.05 3.38
CA THR A 51 21.73 -34.36 3.73
C THR A 51 21.29 -34.67 5.16
N LYS A 52 20.64 -33.68 5.76
CA LYS A 52 20.02 -33.81 7.08
C LYS A 52 18.67 -33.11 7.06
N GLN A 53 17.67 -33.70 7.66
CA GLN A 53 16.40 -33.00 7.90
C GLN A 53 16.57 -31.92 8.97
N SER A 54 15.97 -30.77 8.73
CA SER A 54 16.03 -29.64 9.64
C SER A 54 14.80 -28.75 9.49
N THR A 55 14.68 -27.76 10.33
CA THR A 55 13.73 -26.66 10.17
C THR A 55 14.42 -25.45 9.56
N ALA A 56 13.65 -24.53 8.97
CA ALA A 56 14.20 -23.26 8.48
C ALA A 56 14.88 -22.49 9.65
N LEU A 57 14.23 -22.43 10.82
CA LEU A 57 14.79 -21.74 11.99
C LEU A 57 16.16 -22.29 12.36
N SER A 58 16.29 -23.60 12.58
CA SER A 58 17.57 -24.21 12.96
C SER A 58 18.67 -24.02 11.92
N PHE A 59 18.30 -23.96 10.63
CA PHE A 59 19.26 -23.64 9.57
C PHE A 59 19.76 -22.19 9.69
N PHE A 60 18.87 -21.23 9.89
CA PHE A 60 19.27 -19.82 9.97
C PHE A 60 20.03 -19.50 11.28
N GLU A 61 19.66 -20.10 12.41
CA GLU A 61 20.39 -19.96 13.67
C GLU A 61 21.85 -20.46 13.52
N LYS A 62 22.03 -21.63 12.88
CA LYS A 62 23.37 -22.15 12.59
C LYS A 62 24.11 -21.26 11.59
N LEU A 63 23.45 -20.79 10.55
CA LEU A 63 24.04 -19.90 9.55
C LEU A 63 24.55 -18.61 10.20
N GLU A 64 23.77 -18.01 11.08
CA GLU A 64 24.16 -16.81 11.84
C GLU A 64 25.43 -17.06 12.66
N GLN A 65 25.50 -18.20 13.35
CA GLN A 65 26.70 -18.60 14.12
C GLN A 65 27.91 -18.80 13.20
N ASP A 66 27.73 -19.50 12.06
CA ASP A 66 28.81 -19.80 11.11
C ASP A 66 29.35 -18.53 10.43
N LEU A 67 28.54 -17.45 10.35
CA LEU A 67 28.92 -16.19 9.73
C LEU A 67 29.51 -15.15 10.68
N GLN A 68 29.52 -15.40 11.99
CA GLN A 68 30.10 -14.48 12.97
C GLN A 68 31.54 -14.13 12.62
N GLY A 69 31.86 -12.84 12.57
CA GLY A 69 33.21 -12.33 12.28
C GLY A 69 33.65 -12.47 10.81
N LYS A 70 32.78 -12.94 9.93
CA LYS A 70 33.07 -13.03 8.49
C LYS A 70 32.55 -11.82 7.72
N PRO A 71 33.26 -11.37 6.68
CA PRO A 71 32.75 -10.34 5.78
C PRO A 71 31.62 -10.92 4.93
N VAL A 72 30.37 -10.56 5.23
CA VAL A 72 29.19 -11.00 4.49
C VAL A 72 28.73 -9.90 3.52
N PRO A 73 28.25 -10.24 2.33
CA PRO A 73 27.62 -9.28 1.43
C PRO A 73 26.38 -8.66 2.09
N ILE A 74 26.26 -7.35 2.00
CA ILE A 74 25.10 -6.62 2.52
C ILE A 74 24.34 -6.06 1.33
N TRP A 75 23.03 -6.34 1.25
CA TRP A 75 22.12 -5.73 0.32
C TRP A 75 21.17 -4.80 1.07
N SER A 76 21.10 -3.55 0.63
CA SER A 76 20.14 -2.58 1.15
C SER A 76 19.16 -2.21 0.04
N GLY A 77 17.88 -2.41 0.28
CA GLY A 77 16.82 -2.15 -0.69
C GLY A 77 15.95 -3.38 -0.95
N LYS A 78 15.11 -3.30 -1.98
CA LYS A 78 14.17 -4.37 -2.34
C LYS A 78 14.87 -5.49 -3.09
N LEU A 79 14.54 -6.74 -2.73
CA LEU A 79 14.92 -7.93 -3.48
C LEU A 79 13.82 -8.21 -4.51
N TYR A 80 14.11 -7.95 -5.78
CA TYR A 80 13.17 -8.22 -6.88
C TYR A 80 13.36 -9.64 -7.42
N LEU A 81 12.26 -10.36 -7.66
CA LEU A 81 12.32 -11.60 -8.42
C LEU A 81 12.22 -11.28 -9.91
N GLU A 82 13.27 -11.59 -10.66
CA GLU A 82 13.43 -11.23 -12.09
C GLU A 82 12.26 -11.69 -12.95
N TYR A 83 11.78 -12.90 -12.73
CA TYR A 83 10.70 -13.53 -13.50
C TYR A 83 9.31 -12.90 -13.25
N HIS A 84 9.16 -12.08 -12.19
CA HIS A 84 7.89 -11.54 -11.76
C HIS A 84 7.87 -10.00 -11.72
N ARG A 85 8.80 -9.33 -12.37
CA ARG A 85 8.86 -7.85 -12.37
C ARG A 85 7.63 -7.18 -12.98
N GLY A 86 7.00 -7.84 -13.96
CA GLY A 86 5.75 -7.35 -14.55
C GLY A 86 4.60 -7.17 -13.55
N THR A 87 4.60 -7.91 -12.45
CA THR A 87 3.56 -7.84 -11.41
C THR A 87 3.48 -6.49 -10.71
N TYR A 88 4.50 -5.66 -10.77
CA TYR A 88 4.49 -4.31 -10.19
C TYR A 88 3.58 -3.34 -10.95
N THR A 89 3.33 -3.59 -12.23
CA THR A 89 2.56 -2.68 -13.09
C THR A 89 1.38 -3.33 -13.78
N SER A 90 1.35 -4.67 -13.86
CA SER A 90 0.23 -5.40 -14.46
C SER A 90 -1.08 -5.11 -13.73
N MET A 91 -2.16 -4.88 -14.49
CA MET A 91 -3.48 -4.55 -13.94
C MET A 91 -3.43 -3.35 -12.98
N ALA A 92 -2.87 -2.23 -13.43
CA ALA A 92 -2.63 -1.02 -12.64
C ALA A 92 -3.89 -0.47 -11.95
N ARG A 93 -5.08 -0.62 -12.58
CA ARG A 93 -6.37 -0.25 -11.99
C ARG A 93 -6.60 -1.00 -10.67
N ASN A 94 -6.37 -2.30 -10.64
CA ASN A 94 -6.55 -3.12 -9.44
C ASN A 94 -5.63 -2.65 -8.30
N LYS A 95 -4.36 -2.36 -8.58
CA LYS A 95 -3.40 -1.81 -7.61
C LYS A 95 -3.81 -0.45 -7.06
N ARG A 96 -4.31 0.42 -7.94
CA ARG A 96 -4.84 1.73 -7.56
C ARG A 96 -6.04 1.58 -6.63
N ASP A 97 -6.98 0.72 -6.99
CA ASP A 97 -8.23 0.55 -6.25
C ASP A 97 -7.99 -0.19 -4.93
N ASN A 98 -7.00 -1.10 -4.86
CA ASN A 98 -6.51 -1.66 -3.61
C ASN A 98 -6.01 -0.56 -2.66
N ARG A 99 -5.13 0.32 -3.14
CA ARG A 99 -4.60 1.40 -2.29
C ARG A 99 -5.69 2.36 -1.83
N ARG A 100 -6.63 2.69 -2.69
CA ARG A 100 -7.79 3.52 -2.34
C ARG A 100 -8.67 2.83 -1.29
N GLY A 101 -8.91 1.54 -1.43
CA GLY A 101 -9.67 0.74 -0.47
C GLY A 101 -9.02 0.68 0.90
N GLU A 102 -7.71 0.48 0.97
CA GLU A 102 -6.96 0.49 2.24
C GLU A 102 -7.14 1.82 2.98
N PHE A 103 -6.98 2.95 2.28
CA PHE A 103 -7.13 4.27 2.89
C PHE A 103 -8.56 4.58 3.29
N ALA A 104 -9.53 4.26 2.43
CA ALA A 104 -10.94 4.49 2.70
C ALA A 104 -11.42 3.71 3.94
N LEU A 105 -11.08 2.43 4.03
CA LEU A 105 -11.44 1.60 5.18
C LEU A 105 -10.78 2.08 6.48
N ALA A 106 -9.48 2.40 6.44
CA ALA A 106 -8.77 2.92 7.61
C ALA A 106 -9.36 4.26 8.09
N ASN A 107 -9.80 5.11 7.17
CA ASN A 107 -10.48 6.37 7.51
C ASN A 107 -11.86 6.11 8.11
N ALA A 108 -12.67 5.27 7.48
CA ALA A 108 -14.00 4.93 7.97
C ALA A 108 -13.96 4.31 9.37
N GLU A 109 -12.99 3.44 9.66
CA GLU A 109 -12.77 2.90 11.01
C GLU A 109 -12.43 4.01 12.01
N THR A 110 -11.45 4.86 11.67
CA THR A 110 -11.02 5.96 12.56
C THR A 110 -12.18 6.90 12.87
N GLN A 111 -12.92 7.32 11.85
CA GLN A 111 -14.08 8.21 12.00
C GLN A 111 -15.21 7.53 12.78
N SER A 112 -15.46 6.23 12.56
CA SER A 112 -16.46 5.47 13.29
C SER A 112 -16.12 5.33 14.78
N VAL A 113 -14.84 5.14 15.13
CA VAL A 113 -14.38 5.10 16.51
C VAL A 113 -14.58 6.46 17.18
N LEU A 114 -14.22 7.56 16.50
CA LEU A 114 -14.41 8.91 17.02
C LEU A 114 -15.90 9.22 17.23
N ALA A 115 -16.75 8.93 16.27
CA ALA A 115 -18.19 9.16 16.38
C ALA A 115 -18.82 8.32 17.49
N ASN A 116 -18.40 7.08 17.66
CA ASN A 116 -18.84 6.23 18.77
C ASN A 116 -18.40 6.79 20.13
N HIS A 117 -17.13 7.17 20.25
CA HIS A 117 -16.56 7.65 21.52
C HIS A 117 -17.12 9.02 21.93
N LEU A 118 -17.28 9.94 20.98
CA LEU A 118 -17.68 11.32 21.28
C LEU A 118 -19.20 11.50 21.38
N TRP A 119 -19.97 10.72 20.62
CA TRP A 119 -21.44 10.95 20.52
C TRP A 119 -22.28 9.70 20.67
N GLY A 120 -21.68 8.55 20.96
CA GLY A 120 -22.40 7.29 21.13
C GLY A 120 -22.97 6.69 19.84
N GLU A 121 -22.46 7.11 18.68
CA GLU A 121 -22.84 6.50 17.39
C GLU A 121 -22.51 5.02 17.37
N VAL A 122 -23.36 4.21 16.74
CA VAL A 122 -23.11 2.78 16.65
C VAL A 122 -21.95 2.48 15.71
N TYR A 123 -20.90 1.83 16.23
CA TYR A 123 -19.79 1.38 15.41
C TYR A 123 -20.23 0.28 14.42
N PRO A 124 -20.07 0.49 13.09
CA PRO A 124 -20.62 -0.41 12.07
C PRO A 124 -19.74 -1.65 11.84
N LYS A 125 -19.51 -2.44 12.89
CA LYS A 125 -18.57 -3.56 12.90
C LYS A 125 -18.78 -4.56 11.77
N ALA A 126 -20.02 -5.02 11.58
CA ALA A 126 -20.32 -6.04 10.56
C ALA A 126 -20.06 -5.51 9.14
N GLN A 127 -20.49 -4.28 8.86
CA GLN A 127 -20.28 -3.64 7.56
C GLN A 127 -18.78 -3.44 7.25
N LEU A 128 -18.01 -2.95 8.22
CA LEU A 128 -16.56 -2.77 8.06
C LEU A 128 -15.84 -4.10 7.87
N GLN A 129 -16.25 -5.15 8.63
CA GLN A 129 -15.69 -6.48 8.47
C GLN A 129 -15.91 -7.03 7.05
N GLU A 130 -17.13 -6.97 6.53
CA GLU A 130 -17.44 -7.40 5.16
C GLU A 130 -16.60 -6.67 4.11
N LEU A 131 -16.44 -5.35 4.26
CA LEU A 131 -15.64 -4.55 3.35
C LEU A 131 -14.14 -4.90 3.42
N TRP A 132 -13.61 -5.16 4.62
CA TRP A 132 -12.25 -5.66 4.80
C TRP A 132 -12.04 -7.04 4.18
N GLU A 133 -13.00 -7.95 4.31
CA GLU A 133 -12.93 -9.27 3.69
C GLU A 133 -12.87 -9.18 2.16
N VAL A 134 -13.64 -8.26 1.56
CA VAL A 134 -13.57 -7.97 0.12
C VAL A 134 -12.18 -7.45 -0.28
N LEU A 135 -11.63 -6.48 0.47
CA LEU A 135 -10.30 -5.93 0.20
C LEU A 135 -9.22 -7.03 0.29
N LEU A 136 -9.23 -7.79 1.38
CA LEU A 136 -8.24 -8.85 1.64
C LEU A 136 -8.30 -9.97 0.61
N ARG A 137 -9.50 -10.35 0.14
CA ARG A 137 -9.65 -11.30 -0.97
C ARG A 137 -8.99 -10.79 -2.24
N ASN A 138 -9.16 -9.52 -2.57
CA ASN A 138 -8.53 -8.89 -3.74
C ASN A 138 -7.02 -8.70 -3.60
N GLN A 139 -6.46 -8.86 -2.41
CA GLN A 139 -5.01 -8.90 -2.16
C GLN A 139 -4.40 -10.29 -2.35
N PHE A 140 -5.21 -11.28 -2.77
CA PHE A 140 -4.70 -12.61 -3.08
C PHE A 140 -3.54 -12.55 -4.08
N HIS A 141 -2.56 -13.44 -3.88
CA HIS A 141 -1.28 -13.39 -4.57
C HIS A 141 -1.35 -13.54 -6.10
N ASP A 142 -2.49 -13.98 -6.64
CA ASP A 142 -2.74 -14.02 -8.09
C ASP A 142 -3.69 -12.91 -8.59
N ILE A 143 -4.36 -12.18 -7.70
CA ILE A 143 -5.22 -11.05 -8.07
C ILE A 143 -4.42 -9.76 -8.07
N LEU A 144 -3.85 -9.37 -6.94
CA LEU A 144 -3.11 -8.10 -6.80
C LEU A 144 -1.91 -7.99 -7.76
N PRO A 145 -1.13 -9.05 -8.02
CA PRO A 145 -0.03 -9.00 -8.98
C PRO A 145 -0.44 -8.85 -10.45
N GLY A 146 -1.67 -9.17 -10.81
CA GLY A 146 -2.14 -9.06 -12.19
C GLY A 146 -2.00 -10.33 -13.01
N SER A 147 -1.89 -11.50 -12.36
CA SER A 147 -1.62 -12.81 -13.01
C SER A 147 -2.84 -13.74 -13.11
N SER A 148 -4.02 -13.28 -12.69
CA SER A 148 -5.28 -14.01 -12.85
C SER A 148 -5.85 -13.89 -14.28
N ILE A 149 -6.90 -14.67 -14.56
CA ILE A 149 -7.66 -14.57 -15.81
C ILE A 149 -8.50 -13.28 -15.83
N TRP A 150 -8.98 -12.89 -17.00
CA TRP A 150 -9.68 -11.62 -17.21
C TRP A 150 -10.93 -11.48 -16.36
N GLU A 151 -11.73 -12.53 -16.26
CA GLU A 151 -12.98 -12.56 -15.51
C GLU A 151 -12.80 -12.19 -14.03
N VAL A 152 -11.69 -12.61 -13.43
CA VAL A 152 -11.33 -12.21 -12.05
C VAL A 152 -11.16 -10.70 -11.92
N TYR A 153 -10.68 -10.02 -12.97
CA TYR A 153 -10.52 -8.55 -12.93
C TYR A 153 -11.81 -7.79 -13.22
N GLU A 154 -12.77 -8.41 -13.89
CA GLU A 154 -14.14 -7.89 -13.98
C GLU A 154 -14.82 -7.94 -12.61
N ASP A 155 -14.77 -9.09 -11.94
CA ASP A 155 -15.30 -9.26 -10.58
C ASP A 155 -14.61 -8.32 -9.59
N SER A 156 -13.29 -8.28 -9.60
CA SER A 156 -12.50 -7.38 -8.74
C SER A 156 -12.86 -5.91 -8.94
N ALA A 157 -13.10 -5.48 -10.17
CA ALA A 157 -13.53 -4.11 -10.45
C ALA A 157 -14.90 -3.79 -9.87
N ALA A 158 -15.85 -4.71 -9.96
CA ALA A 158 -17.19 -4.56 -9.37
C ALA A 158 -17.13 -4.54 -7.84
N GLU A 159 -16.32 -5.42 -7.24
CA GLU A 159 -16.10 -5.48 -5.80
C GLU A 159 -15.47 -4.20 -5.27
N TYR A 160 -14.43 -3.67 -5.91
CA TYR A 160 -13.82 -2.38 -5.52
C TYR A 160 -14.78 -1.20 -5.72
N ALA A 161 -15.57 -1.19 -6.77
CA ALA A 161 -16.58 -0.14 -6.96
C ALA A 161 -17.61 -0.13 -5.83
N THR A 162 -18.07 -1.30 -5.41
CA THR A 162 -18.99 -1.47 -4.27
C THR A 162 -18.31 -1.05 -2.96
N LEU A 163 -17.11 -1.53 -2.69
CA LEU A 163 -16.33 -1.21 -1.48
C LEU A 163 -16.13 0.31 -1.36
N LEU A 164 -15.59 0.95 -2.39
CA LEU A 164 -15.29 2.39 -2.38
C LEU A 164 -16.57 3.23 -2.30
N GLY A 165 -17.64 2.81 -2.99
CA GLY A 165 -18.95 3.48 -2.93
C GLY A 165 -19.56 3.41 -1.52
N THR A 166 -19.59 2.22 -0.92
CA THR A 166 -20.14 1.99 0.42
C THR A 166 -19.33 2.72 1.48
N THR A 167 -18.00 2.66 1.39
CA THR A 167 -17.12 3.35 2.34
C THR A 167 -17.31 4.87 2.24
N ARG A 168 -17.43 5.44 1.04
CA ARG A 168 -17.68 6.87 0.86
C ARG A 168 -19.02 7.32 1.47
N ILE A 169 -20.06 6.51 1.33
CA ILE A 169 -21.36 6.81 1.96
C ILE A 169 -21.23 6.83 3.49
N LEU A 170 -20.50 5.87 4.07
CA LEU A 170 -20.24 5.80 5.50
C LEU A 170 -19.43 7.02 5.98
N GLU A 171 -18.33 7.34 5.32
CA GLU A 171 -17.47 8.50 5.63
C GLU A 171 -18.28 9.81 5.57
N ASN A 172 -19.03 10.03 4.49
CA ASN A 172 -19.84 11.24 4.33
C ASN A 172 -20.87 11.37 5.47
N ARG A 173 -21.52 10.28 5.87
CA ARG A 173 -22.46 10.30 7.00
C ARG A 173 -21.77 10.70 8.30
N LEU A 174 -20.61 10.12 8.58
CA LEU A 174 -19.84 10.38 9.81
C LEU A 174 -19.32 11.83 9.83
N LEU A 175 -18.78 12.31 8.71
CA LEU A 175 -18.29 13.68 8.58
C LEU A 175 -19.44 14.70 8.66
N GLN A 176 -20.62 14.39 8.11
CA GLN A 176 -21.80 15.24 8.25
C GLN A 176 -22.25 15.32 9.72
N THR A 177 -22.32 14.17 10.41
CA THR A 177 -22.61 14.15 11.85
C THR A 177 -21.63 15.02 12.64
N LEU A 178 -20.35 14.95 12.31
CA LEU A 178 -19.30 15.77 12.93
C LEU A 178 -19.52 17.25 12.62
N ALA A 179 -19.77 17.61 11.36
CA ALA A 179 -20.02 19.00 10.95
C ALA A 179 -21.24 19.60 11.68
N ASP A 180 -22.31 18.84 11.82
CA ASP A 180 -23.54 19.27 12.53
C ASP A 180 -23.27 19.49 14.02
N LYS A 181 -22.45 18.67 14.66
CA LYS A 181 -22.08 18.80 16.07
C LYS A 181 -21.14 19.98 16.34
N VAL A 182 -20.24 20.25 15.41
CA VAL A 182 -19.24 21.33 15.52
C VAL A 182 -19.83 22.69 15.07
N GLY A 183 -20.85 22.66 14.23
CA GLY A 183 -21.52 23.86 13.73
C GLY A 183 -20.78 24.58 12.62
N GLY A 184 -20.24 23.83 11.63
CA GLY A 184 -19.57 24.43 10.48
C GLY A 184 -19.04 23.42 9.48
N ARG A 185 -18.44 23.92 8.39
CA ARG A 185 -17.73 23.07 7.44
C ARG A 185 -16.45 22.55 8.07
N ILE A 186 -16.24 21.27 7.98
CA ILE A 186 -15.05 20.61 8.50
C ILE A 186 -14.17 20.06 7.39
N VAL A 187 -12.89 19.99 7.68
CA VAL A 187 -11.90 19.25 6.86
C VAL A 187 -11.34 18.14 7.73
N TRP A 188 -11.34 16.92 7.20
CA TRP A 188 -10.74 15.76 7.84
C TRP A 188 -9.31 15.56 7.35
N ASN A 189 -8.38 15.38 8.26
CA ASN A 189 -6.99 15.03 7.97
C ASN A 189 -6.70 13.58 8.36
N PRO A 190 -6.58 12.66 7.39
CA PRO A 190 -6.28 11.25 7.68
C PRO A 190 -4.80 10.99 8.00
N ASN A 191 -3.92 11.96 7.85
CA ASN A 191 -2.47 11.79 8.01
C ASN A 191 -2.04 11.86 9.47
N GLY A 192 -0.84 11.37 9.76
CA GLY A 192 -0.22 11.39 11.09
C GLY A 192 0.47 12.73 11.45
N GLN A 193 0.32 13.76 10.62
CA GLN A 193 0.91 15.08 10.82
C GLN A 193 -0.14 16.16 10.57
N THR A 194 -0.01 17.30 11.24
CA THR A 194 -0.80 18.50 10.90
C THR A 194 -0.52 18.89 9.45
N MET A 195 -1.56 19.26 8.72
CA MET A 195 -1.43 19.61 7.31
C MET A 195 -2.17 20.89 6.95
N ASP A 196 -1.59 21.57 5.97
CA ASP A 196 -2.23 22.62 5.19
C ASP A 196 -2.48 22.09 3.77
N GLY A 197 -3.52 22.57 3.10
CA GLY A 197 -3.76 22.13 1.72
C GLY A 197 -5.05 22.63 1.12
N PHE A 198 -5.17 22.42 -0.20
CA PHE A 198 -6.42 22.69 -0.89
C PHE A 198 -7.39 21.54 -0.70
N VAL A 199 -8.65 21.89 -0.46
CA VAL A 199 -9.77 20.97 -0.44
C VAL A 199 -10.75 21.32 -1.55
N THR A 200 -11.35 20.30 -2.16
CA THR A 200 -12.36 20.47 -3.20
C THR A 200 -13.75 20.47 -2.58
N LEU A 201 -14.58 21.43 -2.96
CA LEU A 201 -15.93 21.61 -2.49
C LEU A 201 -16.91 21.62 -3.66
N ASP A 202 -18.12 21.09 -3.45
CA ASP A 202 -19.20 21.11 -4.44
C ASP A 202 -19.86 22.51 -4.53
N ASN A 203 -19.80 23.29 -3.46
CA ASN A 203 -20.31 24.66 -3.42
C ASN A 203 -19.43 25.56 -2.54
N ALA A 204 -19.54 26.87 -2.75
CA ALA A 204 -18.77 27.89 -2.04
C ALA A 204 -19.56 28.62 -0.94
N ASP A 205 -20.73 28.11 -0.54
CA ASP A 205 -21.62 28.83 0.37
C ASP A 205 -20.91 29.29 1.66
N GLY A 206 -20.95 30.58 1.93
CA GLY A 206 -20.31 31.18 3.10
C GLY A 206 -18.79 31.37 2.99
N LEU A 207 -18.18 31.07 1.83
CA LEU A 207 -16.75 31.27 1.58
C LEU A 207 -16.54 32.31 0.46
N THR A 208 -15.59 33.20 0.66
CA THR A 208 -15.20 34.25 -0.30
C THR A 208 -13.82 33.98 -0.92
N GLN A 209 -12.95 33.30 -0.18
CA GLN A 209 -11.56 32.98 -0.58
C GLN A 209 -11.49 31.61 -1.22
N VAL A 210 -12.19 31.45 -2.36
CA VAL A 210 -12.23 30.19 -3.11
C VAL A 210 -11.93 30.42 -4.57
N GLN A 211 -11.38 29.40 -5.23
CA GLN A 211 -11.16 29.39 -6.67
C GLN A 211 -12.09 28.39 -7.33
N LYS A 212 -12.89 28.84 -8.30
CA LYS A 212 -13.71 27.96 -9.13
C LYS A 212 -12.84 27.20 -10.13
N THR A 213 -13.02 25.90 -10.22
CA THR A 213 -12.33 25.01 -11.15
C THR A 213 -13.11 24.87 -12.47
N ALA A 214 -12.46 24.41 -13.53
CA ALA A 214 -13.06 24.26 -14.85
C ALA A 214 -14.22 23.24 -14.89
N ASP A 215 -14.19 22.24 -13.99
CA ASP A 215 -15.21 21.20 -13.83
C ASP A 215 -16.36 21.60 -12.91
N GLY A 216 -16.36 22.87 -12.45
CA GLY A 216 -17.46 23.46 -11.70
C GLY A 216 -17.36 23.37 -10.17
N HIS A 217 -16.34 22.69 -9.64
CA HIS A 217 -16.06 22.65 -8.20
C HIS A 217 -15.37 23.92 -7.70
N TYR A 218 -15.10 23.97 -6.41
CA TYR A 218 -14.36 25.07 -5.77
C TYR A 218 -13.18 24.53 -5.00
N LEU A 219 -12.06 25.24 -5.05
CA LEU A 219 -10.89 24.98 -4.19
C LEU A 219 -10.89 25.99 -3.06
N ALA A 220 -10.83 25.50 -1.82
CA ALA A 220 -10.63 26.29 -0.61
C ALA A 220 -9.33 25.88 0.07
N TRP A 221 -8.73 26.80 0.81
CA TRP A 221 -7.52 26.53 1.58
C TRP A 221 -7.89 26.08 3.00
N ALA A 222 -7.37 24.93 3.41
CA ALA A 222 -7.44 24.45 4.79
C ALA A 222 -6.07 24.66 5.46
N GLU A 223 -6.05 25.22 6.66
CA GLU A 223 -4.82 25.54 7.38
C GLU A 223 -4.81 24.83 8.74
N ALA A 224 -3.66 24.29 9.10
CA ALA A 224 -3.38 23.70 10.41
C ALA A 224 -4.36 22.60 10.85
N VAL A 225 -4.83 21.77 9.89
CA VAL A 225 -5.72 20.66 10.21
C VAL A 225 -4.94 19.61 11.00
N PRO A 226 -5.32 19.29 12.24
CA PRO A 226 -4.53 18.44 13.13
C PRO A 226 -4.44 16.99 12.60
N ALA A 227 -3.35 16.32 12.98
CA ALA A 227 -3.12 14.91 12.63
C ALA A 227 -4.26 14.01 13.12
N LYS A 228 -4.73 13.07 12.26
CA LYS A 228 -5.83 12.13 12.57
C LYS A 228 -7.05 12.82 13.17
N GLY A 229 -7.35 14.02 12.68
CA GLY A 229 -8.36 14.88 13.25
C GLY A 229 -9.05 15.74 12.21
N TYR A 230 -9.77 16.73 12.69
CA TYR A 230 -10.51 17.67 11.87
C TYR A 230 -10.23 19.11 12.26
N GLY A 231 -10.44 20.01 11.34
CA GLY A 231 -10.46 21.44 11.54
C GLY A 231 -11.70 22.06 10.90
N LEU A 232 -12.14 23.21 11.41
CA LEU A 232 -13.10 24.04 10.68
C LEU A 232 -12.42 24.59 9.42
N LEU A 233 -13.13 24.57 8.30
CA LEU A 233 -12.62 25.19 7.08
C LEU A 233 -12.69 26.71 7.20
N PRO A 234 -11.55 27.41 7.26
CA PRO A 234 -11.54 28.86 7.35
C PRO A 234 -11.86 29.50 5.99
N ASP A 235 -12.39 30.71 6.00
CA ASP A 235 -12.48 31.56 4.81
C ASP A 235 -11.20 32.38 4.64
N CYS A 236 -10.11 31.72 4.25
CA CYS A 236 -8.80 32.33 4.08
C CYS A 236 -8.13 31.91 2.77
N ALA A 237 -7.27 32.77 2.24
CA ALA A 237 -6.39 32.45 1.14
C ALA A 237 -5.11 31.78 1.65
N PRO A 238 -4.46 30.92 0.84
CA PRO A 238 -3.16 30.35 1.17
C PRO A 238 -2.13 31.48 1.34
N LYS A 239 -1.26 31.33 2.32
CA LYS A 239 -0.11 32.22 2.53
C LYS A 239 0.99 31.87 1.52
N CYS A 240 0.73 32.04 0.26
CA CYS A 240 1.72 31.86 -0.80
C CYS A 240 2.21 33.21 -1.30
N GLY A 241 3.47 33.27 -1.76
CA GLY A 241 4.03 34.46 -2.39
C GLY A 241 3.33 34.80 -3.70
N THR A 242 3.63 35.97 -4.23
CA THR A 242 3.05 36.47 -5.47
C THR A 242 3.48 35.64 -6.66
N VAL A 243 2.53 35.22 -7.50
CA VAL A 243 2.80 34.65 -8.82
C VAL A 243 2.84 35.77 -9.83
N GLN A 244 3.93 35.87 -10.60
CA GLN A 244 4.07 36.83 -11.70
C GLN A 244 4.00 36.04 -13.01
N ILE A 245 3.15 36.51 -13.94
CA ILE A 245 2.94 35.86 -15.23
C ILE A 245 3.16 36.86 -16.34
N SER A 246 4.06 36.54 -17.26
CA SER A 246 4.26 37.22 -18.53
C SER A 246 4.18 36.19 -19.69
N PRO A 247 4.12 36.65 -20.95
CA PRO A 247 4.12 35.73 -22.09
C PRO A 247 5.32 34.80 -22.17
N GLU A 248 6.44 35.22 -21.60
CA GLU A 248 7.70 34.51 -21.70
C GLU A 248 8.17 33.89 -20.36
N ARG A 249 7.49 34.21 -19.25
CA ARG A 249 7.94 33.80 -17.91
C ARG A 249 6.79 33.67 -16.95
N VAL A 250 6.79 32.58 -16.20
CA VAL A 250 5.95 32.40 -15.01
C VAL A 250 6.90 32.25 -13.81
N GLU A 251 6.80 33.17 -12.87
CA GLU A 251 7.56 33.14 -11.63
C GLU A 251 6.64 32.86 -10.47
N THR A 252 6.97 31.84 -9.70
CA THR A 252 6.26 31.43 -8.49
C THR A 252 7.22 31.41 -7.30
N PRO A 253 6.74 31.33 -6.05
CA PRO A 253 7.63 31.17 -4.90
C PRO A 253 8.52 29.91 -4.94
N PHE A 254 8.22 28.97 -5.81
CA PHE A 254 8.86 27.65 -5.84
C PHE A 254 9.63 27.39 -7.14
N ALA A 255 9.33 28.10 -8.21
CA ALA A 255 9.92 27.85 -9.53
C ALA A 255 9.82 29.07 -10.43
N GLU A 256 10.82 29.19 -11.31
CA GLU A 256 10.79 30.06 -12.47
C GLU A 256 10.67 29.20 -13.73
N ILE A 257 9.67 29.47 -14.56
CA ILE A 257 9.42 28.77 -15.81
C ILE A 257 9.59 29.78 -16.95
N CYS A 258 10.57 29.55 -17.81
CA CYS A 258 10.77 30.34 -19.01
C CYS A 258 10.11 29.67 -20.20
N LEU A 259 9.38 30.45 -20.99
CA LEU A 259 8.72 29.97 -22.18
C LEU A 259 9.41 30.55 -23.42
N ASN A 260 9.65 29.74 -24.43
CA ASN A 260 10.14 30.22 -25.70
C ASN A 260 8.99 30.84 -26.53
N ASN A 261 9.29 31.40 -27.69
CA ASN A 261 8.32 32.04 -28.59
C ASN A 261 7.24 31.07 -29.17
N ARG A 262 7.35 29.78 -28.88
CA ARG A 262 6.36 28.73 -29.22
C ARG A 262 5.57 28.24 -28.01
N GLY A 263 5.76 28.85 -26.84
CA GLY A 263 5.11 28.45 -25.60
C GLY A 263 5.65 27.13 -24.99
N GLN A 264 6.87 26.72 -25.35
CA GLN A 264 7.54 25.51 -24.81
C GLN A 264 8.48 25.91 -23.65
N ILE A 265 8.59 25.05 -22.67
CA ILE A 265 9.51 25.14 -21.53
C ILE A 265 10.89 24.67 -21.97
#